data_94f39e275532cbe0ec325d97ba48ce61
#
_entry.id   94f39e275532cbe0ec325d97ba48ce61
#
_cell.length_a   1.000
_cell.length_b   1.000
_cell.length_c   1.000
_cell.angle_alpha   90.00
_cell.angle_beta   90.00
_cell.angle_gamma   90.00
#
_symmetry.space_group_name_H-M   'P 1'
#
loop_
_entity.id
_entity.type
_entity.pdbx_description
1 polymer ?
#
loop_
_entity_poly.entity_id
_entity_poly.type
_entity_poly.pdbx_seq_one_letter_code
_entity_poly.pdbx_strand_id
1 'polypeptide(L)'
;MDDRPQFPITRPEHRLDDADRAIEALVMVADQPVEPSVLAQVLEVPVTEVERRCAVLAAQYEADNRGFQLVRVAGGYRYQSHPDQVA
;
A
#
# COMPACT_ATOMS: atom_id res chain seq x y z
N MET A 1 16.85 20.99 -21.51
CA MET A 1 17.01 20.94 -20.30
C MET A 1 15.79 20.68 -19.60
N ASP A 2 15.79 19.84 -18.77
CA ASP A 2 14.64 19.50 -18.10
C ASP A 2 14.48 20.48 -17.06
N ASP A 3 13.40 21.17 -17.11
CA ASP A 3 13.17 22.10 -16.15
C ASP A 3 12.47 21.62 -15.05
N ARG A 4 12.08 20.37 -14.97
CA ARG A 4 11.40 19.96 -13.84
C ARG A 4 12.29 20.07 -12.71
N PRO A 5 11.78 20.40 -11.63
CA PRO A 5 12.52 20.42 -10.47
C PRO A 5 13.03 19.10 -10.27
N GLN A 6 14.15 19.01 -10.04
CA GLN A 6 14.64 17.81 -9.85
C GLN A 6 14.72 17.59 -8.48
N PHE A 7 13.77 17.10 -7.97
CA PHE A 7 13.77 16.83 -6.66
C PHE A 7 14.55 15.78 -6.38
N PRO A 8 15.23 15.97 -5.77
CA PRO A 8 16.04 15.04 -5.45
C PRO A 8 15.59 14.14 -4.79
N ILE A 9 15.19 14.21 -4.42
CA ILE A 9 14.89 13.65 -3.98
C ILE A 9 14.46 12.85 -3.50
N THR A 10 14.43 12.41 -3.37
CA THR A 10 13.93 11.43 -3.03
C THR A 10 14.71 10.75 -2.14
N ARG A 11 14.40 10.68 -1.02
CA ARG A 11 14.97 10.00 -0.11
C ARG A 11 14.42 8.71 0.00
N PRO A 12 15.03 7.63 -0.13
CA PRO A 12 14.50 6.30 -0.07
C PRO A 12 13.78 6.01 1.21
N GLU A 13 14.21 6.57 2.28
CA GLU A 13 13.57 6.22 3.52
C GLU A 13 12.24 6.88 3.65
N HIS A 14 11.90 7.84 2.82
CA HIS A 14 10.65 8.50 2.95
C HIS A 14 9.75 8.26 1.80
N ARG A 15 10.10 7.43 0.86
CA ARG A 15 9.20 7.27 -0.24
C ARG A 15 8.86 5.84 -0.37
N LEU A 16 7.70 5.59 -0.86
CA LEU A 16 7.28 4.26 -1.18
C LEU A 16 7.99 3.84 -2.44
N ASP A 17 8.39 2.61 -2.52
CA ASP A 17 8.96 2.14 -3.76
C ASP A 17 7.84 1.76 -4.70
N ASP A 18 8.20 1.37 -5.92
CA ASP A 18 7.21 1.10 -6.94
C ASP A 18 6.29 -0.05 -6.58
N ALA A 19 6.80 -1.04 -5.88
CA ALA A 19 5.96 -2.17 -5.49
C ALA A 19 4.91 -1.73 -4.48
N ASP A 20 5.27 -0.89 -3.54
CA ASP A 20 4.32 -0.39 -2.55
C ASP A 20 3.24 0.44 -3.22
N ARG A 21 3.64 1.28 -4.18
CA ARG A 21 2.66 2.09 -4.90
C ARG A 21 1.74 1.24 -5.75
N ALA A 22 2.26 0.16 -6.32
CA ALA A 22 1.42 -0.75 -7.10
C ALA A 22 0.42 -1.46 -6.20
N ILE A 23 0.82 -1.86 -5.02
CA ILE A 23 -0.11 -2.47 -4.06
C ILE A 23 -1.22 -1.48 -3.74
N GLU A 24 -0.86 -0.24 -3.45
CA GLU A 24 -1.87 0.76 -3.12
C GLU A 24 -2.86 0.94 -4.28
N ALA A 25 -2.36 1.05 -5.48
CA ALA A 25 -3.22 1.28 -6.63
C ALA A 25 -4.15 0.11 -6.90
N LEU A 26 -3.63 -1.10 -6.80
CA LEU A 26 -4.42 -2.28 -7.08
C LEU A 26 -5.49 -2.51 -6.03
N VAL A 27 -5.15 -2.32 -4.77
CA VAL A 27 -6.12 -2.51 -3.70
C VAL A 27 -7.17 -1.40 -3.73
N MET A 28 -6.76 -0.19 -4.08
CA MET A 28 -7.67 0.95 -4.09
C MET A 28 -8.78 0.77 -5.12
N VAL A 29 -8.47 0.25 -6.30
CA VAL A 29 -9.48 0.14 -7.36
C VAL A 29 -10.27 -1.14 -7.33
N ALA A 30 -9.89 -2.08 -6.51
CA ALA A 30 -10.55 -3.39 -6.51
C ALA A 30 -11.90 -3.31 -5.83
N ASP A 31 -12.88 -4.04 -6.37
CA ASP A 31 -14.20 -4.10 -5.78
C ASP A 31 -14.28 -5.04 -4.60
N GLN A 32 -13.33 -5.93 -4.48
CA GLN A 32 -13.32 -6.95 -3.44
C GLN A 32 -11.95 -7.03 -2.86
N PRO A 33 -11.78 -7.63 -1.70
CA PRO A 33 -10.43 -7.79 -1.14
C PRO A 33 -9.51 -8.51 -2.12
N VAL A 34 -8.30 -8.06 -2.22
CA VAL A 34 -7.34 -8.59 -3.18
C VAL A 34 -6.46 -9.60 -2.47
N GLU A 35 -6.42 -10.82 -2.98
CA GLU A 35 -5.63 -11.86 -2.33
C GLU A 35 -4.15 -11.60 -2.50
N PRO A 36 -3.36 -11.95 -1.50
CA PRO A 36 -1.91 -11.74 -1.59
C PRO A 36 -1.30 -12.43 -2.80
N SER A 37 -1.83 -13.59 -3.18
CA SER A 37 -1.29 -14.32 -4.34
C SER A 37 -1.47 -13.54 -5.63
N VAL A 38 -2.55 -12.79 -5.75
CA VAL A 38 -2.79 -11.96 -6.94
C VAL A 38 -1.77 -10.84 -6.98
N LEU A 39 -1.53 -10.20 -5.84
CA LEU A 39 -0.55 -9.13 -5.77
C LEU A 39 0.84 -9.68 -6.05
N ALA A 40 1.14 -10.86 -5.52
CA ALA A 40 2.44 -11.48 -5.74
C ALA A 40 2.68 -11.76 -7.22
N GLN A 41 1.63 -12.19 -7.91
CA GLN A 41 1.75 -12.48 -9.31
C GLN A 41 1.98 -11.21 -10.13
N VAL A 42 1.23 -10.17 -9.85
CA VAL A 42 1.37 -8.92 -10.57
C VAL A 42 2.73 -8.30 -10.31
N LEU A 43 3.20 -8.36 -9.07
CA LEU A 43 4.46 -7.73 -8.72
C LEU A 43 5.66 -8.63 -8.97
N GLU A 44 5.41 -9.89 -9.25
CA GLU A 44 6.47 -10.87 -9.50
C GLU A 44 7.39 -11.00 -8.29
N VAL A 45 6.78 -11.12 -7.13
CA VAL A 45 7.50 -11.32 -5.88
C VAL A 45 6.81 -12.44 -5.10
N PRO A 46 7.47 -13.02 -4.13
CA PRO A 46 6.84 -14.05 -3.32
C PRO A 46 5.69 -13.49 -2.48
N VAL A 47 4.74 -14.34 -2.16
CA VAL A 47 3.60 -13.94 -1.34
C VAL A 47 4.06 -13.38 0.01
N THR A 48 5.12 -13.96 0.57
CA THR A 48 5.63 -13.47 1.86
C THR A 48 6.10 -12.04 1.75
N GLU A 49 6.62 -11.65 0.60
CA GLU A 49 7.06 -10.28 0.41
C GLU A 49 5.87 -9.34 0.33
N VAL A 50 4.79 -9.77 -0.32
CA VAL A 50 3.56 -8.97 -0.37
C VAL A 50 3.04 -8.77 1.06
N GLU A 51 3.01 -9.83 1.84
CA GLU A 51 2.49 -9.74 3.19
C GLU A 51 3.34 -8.81 4.05
N ARG A 52 4.64 -8.87 3.88
CA ARG A 52 5.53 -7.99 4.61
C ARG A 52 5.29 -6.54 4.23
N ARG A 53 5.17 -6.26 2.94
CA ARG A 53 4.95 -4.90 2.47
C ARG A 53 3.61 -4.35 2.93
N CYS A 54 2.57 -5.18 2.91
CA CYS A 54 1.27 -4.75 3.37
C CYS A 54 1.27 -4.44 4.86
N ALA A 55 2.02 -5.22 5.65
CA ALA A 55 2.12 -4.95 7.07
C ALA A 55 2.83 -3.62 7.34
N VAL A 56 3.87 -3.33 6.56
CA VAL A 56 4.59 -2.08 6.70
C VAL A 56 3.70 -0.90 6.30
N LEU A 57 2.96 -1.04 5.20
CA LEU A 57 2.06 0.02 4.76
C LEU A 57 0.98 0.27 5.80
N ALA A 58 0.39 -0.79 6.33
CA ALA A 58 -0.64 -0.64 7.34
C ALA A 58 -0.11 0.10 8.58
N ALA A 59 1.11 -0.22 8.99
CA ALA A 59 1.73 0.44 10.13
C ALA A 59 2.03 1.90 9.83
N GLN A 60 2.44 2.21 8.61
CA GLN A 60 2.71 3.57 8.23
C GLN A 60 1.45 4.42 8.23
N TYR A 61 0.35 3.88 7.73
CA TYR A 61 -0.91 4.61 7.72
C TYR A 61 -1.34 4.94 9.15
N GLU A 62 -1.17 3.98 10.07
CA GLU A 62 -1.51 4.24 11.47
C GLU A 62 -0.58 5.30 12.06
N ALA A 63 0.70 5.19 11.79
CA ALA A 63 1.65 6.15 12.34
C ALA A 63 1.39 7.56 11.82
N ASP A 64 0.91 7.66 10.58
CA ASP A 64 0.61 8.94 9.97
C ASP A 64 -0.79 9.42 10.31
N ASN A 65 -1.51 8.68 11.12
CA ASN A 65 -2.83 9.09 11.59
C ASN A 65 -3.80 9.29 10.43
N ARG A 66 -3.76 8.38 9.46
CA ARG A 66 -4.63 8.49 8.30
C ARG A 66 -6.07 8.13 8.65
N GLY A 67 -6.99 8.65 7.86
CA GLY A 67 -8.41 8.33 8.04
C GLY A 67 -8.82 7.00 7.45
N PHE A 68 -7.89 6.19 6.99
CA PHE A 68 -8.18 4.88 6.42
C PHE A 68 -7.15 3.87 6.90
N GLN A 69 -7.48 2.62 6.72
CA GLN A 69 -6.62 1.50 7.10
C GLN A 69 -6.49 0.54 5.96
N LEU A 70 -5.40 -0.20 5.92
CA LEU A 70 -5.26 -1.36 5.04
C LEU A 70 -5.48 -2.58 5.92
N VAL A 71 -6.52 -3.34 5.64
CA VAL A 71 -6.87 -4.48 6.48
C VAL A 71 -6.93 -5.75 5.70
N ARG A 72 -6.79 -6.87 6.40
CA ARG A 72 -6.89 -8.17 5.79
C ARG A 72 -8.23 -8.78 6.17
N VAL A 73 -9.07 -9.04 5.19
CA VAL A 73 -10.39 -9.60 5.43
C VAL A 73 -10.67 -10.67 4.39
N ALA A 74 -11.32 -11.73 4.78
CA ALA A 74 -11.69 -12.78 3.83
C ALA A 74 -10.52 -13.24 2.98
N GLY A 75 -9.33 -13.27 3.56
CA GLY A 75 -8.16 -13.74 2.84
C GLY A 75 -7.52 -12.73 1.92
N GLY A 76 -8.03 -11.52 1.84
CA GLY A 76 -7.47 -10.51 0.95
C GLY A 76 -7.27 -9.21 1.67
N TYR A 77 -6.73 -8.23 0.94
CA TYR A 77 -6.49 -6.90 1.49
C TYR A 77 -7.47 -5.91 0.89
N ARG A 78 -7.91 -4.99 1.72
CA ARG A 78 -8.72 -3.89 1.23
C ARG A 78 -8.51 -2.67 2.10
N TYR A 79 -8.88 -1.51 1.58
CA TYR A 79 -8.89 -0.29 2.37
C TYR A 79 -10.26 -0.12 2.99
N GLN A 80 -10.28 0.45 4.17
CA GLN A 80 -11.54 0.85 4.80
C GLN A 80 -11.30 2.09 5.63
N SER A 81 -12.37 2.79 5.95
CA SER A 81 -12.25 3.99 6.79
C SER A 81 -11.75 3.60 8.16
N HIS A 82 -10.93 4.45 8.74
CA HIS A 82 -10.42 4.19 10.08
C HIS A 82 -11.58 4.31 11.07
N PRO A 83 -11.71 3.37 12.00
CA PRO A 83 -12.83 3.39 12.94
C PRO A 83 -12.93 4.68 13.74
N ASP A 84 -11.81 5.34 13.99
CA ASP A 84 -11.85 6.59 14.75
C ASP A 84 -12.49 7.71 13.97
N GLN A 85 -12.66 7.58 12.67
CA GLN A 85 -13.18 8.64 11.84
C GLN A 85 -14.64 8.42 11.45
N VAL A 86 -15.20 7.27 11.76
CA VAL A 86 -16.60 7.03 11.47
C VAL A 86 -17.28 6.68 12.74
N ALA A 87 -18.32 7.29 13.01
CA ALA A 87 -18.98 7.08 14.29
C ALA A 87 -19.99 5.96 14.22
#